data_a8b66fcc1f4892859ee3918e094b8c8f
#
_entry.id   a8b66fcc1f4892859ee3918e094b8c8f
#
_cell.length_a   1.000
_cell.length_b   1.000
_cell.length_c   1.000
_cell.angle_alpha   90.00
_cell.angle_beta   90.00
_cell.angle_gamma   90.00
#
_symmetry.space_group_name_H-M   'P 1'
#
loop_
_entity.id
_entity.type
_entity.pdbx_description
1 polymer ?
#
loop_
_entity_poly.entity_id
_entity_poly.type
_entity_poly.pdbx_seq_one_letter_code
_entity_poly.pdbx_strand_id
1 'polypeptide(L)'
;MASLADHRKWGTGYFKQQSTRPQTVGYGLVDSPVGQLAWIIEKFWAWSDCDGNPENVFTRDELLDNVMVYWVTGTAASSARLYWESFQVWRGGNRVELPTGVAAFPGELLKAPRSWCEPVYNITHWSDMPRGGHFAAFEQPELFVEDLRTFFATVR
;
A
#
# COMPACT_ATOMS: atom_id res chain seq x y z
N MET A 1 -12.56 9.99 4.56
CA MET A 1 -11.79 8.77 4.92
C MET A 1 -12.65 7.79 5.67
N ALA A 2 -12.61 6.52 5.30
CA ALA A 2 -13.25 5.48 6.09
C ALA A 2 -12.60 5.42 7.48
N SER A 3 -13.37 5.21 8.52
CA SER A 3 -12.84 5.01 9.86
C SER A 3 -12.04 3.70 9.94
N LEU A 4 -11.15 3.55 10.94
CA LEU A 4 -10.47 2.27 11.19
C LEU A 4 -11.47 1.11 11.35
N ALA A 5 -12.65 1.39 11.89
CA ALA A 5 -13.73 0.41 12.02
C ALA A 5 -14.30 0.00 10.66
N ASP A 6 -14.50 0.96 9.76
CA ASP A 6 -14.96 0.70 8.38
C ASP A 6 -13.91 -0.08 7.59
N HIS A 7 -12.64 0.29 7.71
CA HIS A 7 -11.55 -0.45 7.09
C HIS A 7 -11.51 -1.91 7.58
N ARG A 8 -11.60 -2.14 8.90
CA ARG A 8 -11.65 -3.50 9.46
C ARG A 8 -12.85 -4.30 8.98
N LYS A 9 -14.01 -3.65 8.82
CA LYS A 9 -15.24 -4.30 8.40
C LYS A 9 -15.28 -4.62 6.91
N TRP A 10 -14.88 -3.68 6.07
CA TRP A 10 -15.10 -3.75 4.63
C TRP A 10 -13.79 -3.86 3.81
N GLY A 11 -12.68 -3.33 4.31
CA GLY A 11 -11.41 -3.24 3.59
C GLY A 11 -10.45 -4.42 3.77
N THR A 12 -10.69 -5.35 4.71
CA THR A 12 -9.73 -6.42 5.04
C THR A 12 -10.03 -7.78 4.41
N GLY A 13 -11.09 -7.91 3.61
CA GLY A 13 -11.49 -9.18 3.00
C GLY A 13 -10.40 -9.80 2.13
N TYR A 14 -9.76 -8.99 1.27
CA TYR A 14 -8.64 -9.40 0.43
C TYR A 14 -7.48 -9.98 1.25
N PHE A 15 -7.12 -9.31 2.33
CA PHE A 15 -6.04 -9.74 3.23
C PHE A 15 -6.33 -11.11 3.85
N LYS A 16 -7.53 -11.29 4.41
CA LYS A 16 -7.96 -12.58 4.99
C LYS A 16 -7.96 -13.70 3.95
N GLN A 17 -8.45 -13.43 2.75
CA GLN A 17 -8.48 -14.39 1.66
C GLN A 17 -7.06 -14.80 1.26
N GLN A 18 -6.17 -13.82 1.05
CA GLN A 18 -4.80 -14.07 0.62
C GLN A 18 -3.93 -14.67 1.73
N SER A 19 -4.12 -14.31 3.00
CA SER A 19 -3.35 -14.85 4.12
C SER A 19 -3.79 -16.24 4.59
N THR A 20 -4.95 -16.74 4.16
CA THR A 20 -5.50 -18.04 4.58
C THR A 20 -5.63 -19.04 3.44
N ARG A 21 -6.18 -18.63 2.30
CA ARG A 21 -6.43 -19.50 1.14
C ARG A 21 -6.11 -18.77 -0.18
N PRO A 22 -4.84 -18.36 -0.41
CA PRO A 22 -4.44 -17.60 -1.59
C PRO A 22 -4.75 -18.31 -2.91
N GLN A 23 -4.58 -19.62 -2.94
CA GLN A 23 -4.80 -20.42 -4.15
C GLN A 23 -6.25 -20.37 -4.64
N THR A 24 -7.22 -20.27 -3.72
CA THR A 24 -8.64 -20.21 -4.07
C THR A 24 -8.97 -19.01 -4.93
N VAL A 25 -8.51 -17.81 -4.53
CA VAL A 25 -8.72 -16.60 -5.33
C VAL A 25 -7.80 -16.57 -6.55
N GLY A 26 -6.61 -17.15 -6.43
CA GLY A 26 -5.61 -17.19 -7.49
C GLY A 26 -6.12 -17.79 -8.81
N TYR A 27 -6.91 -18.86 -8.75
CA TYR A 27 -7.51 -19.46 -9.96
C TYR A 27 -8.39 -18.48 -10.73
N GLY A 28 -9.27 -17.77 -10.03
CA GLY A 28 -10.15 -16.78 -10.66
C GLY A 28 -9.39 -15.59 -11.22
N LEU A 29 -8.33 -15.15 -10.53
CA LEU A 29 -7.54 -14.00 -10.95
C LEU A 29 -6.65 -14.29 -12.17
N VAL A 30 -6.17 -15.51 -12.36
CA VAL A 30 -5.38 -15.86 -13.56
C VAL A 30 -6.25 -16.29 -14.75
N ASP A 31 -7.53 -16.53 -14.54
CA ASP A 31 -8.47 -16.95 -15.58
C ASP A 31 -9.34 -15.81 -16.13
N SER A 32 -9.50 -14.73 -15.36
CA SER A 32 -10.36 -13.61 -15.73
C SER A 32 -9.63 -12.26 -15.68
N PRO A 33 -9.38 -11.62 -16.85
CA PRO A 33 -8.78 -10.29 -16.87
C PRO A 33 -9.66 -9.25 -16.16
N VAL A 34 -10.97 -9.36 -16.26
CA VAL A 34 -11.93 -8.49 -15.54
C VAL A 34 -11.89 -8.76 -14.04
N GLY A 35 -11.76 -10.02 -13.62
CA GLY A 35 -11.58 -10.38 -12.21
C GLY A 35 -10.30 -9.80 -11.63
N GLN A 36 -9.19 -9.90 -12.37
CA GLN A 36 -7.90 -9.31 -12.01
C GLN A 36 -7.97 -7.79 -11.92
N LEU A 37 -8.61 -7.15 -12.92
CA LEU A 37 -8.86 -5.70 -12.94
C LEU A 37 -9.64 -5.26 -11.70
N ALA A 38 -10.77 -5.87 -11.43
CA ALA A 38 -11.63 -5.51 -10.30
C ALA A 38 -10.91 -5.68 -8.95
N TRP A 39 -10.13 -6.75 -8.80
CA TRP A 39 -9.37 -7.03 -7.59
C TRP A 39 -8.32 -5.96 -7.26
N ILE A 40 -7.65 -5.43 -8.27
CA ILE A 40 -6.62 -4.40 -8.10
C ILE A 40 -7.22 -3.00 -8.04
N ILE A 41 -8.09 -2.62 -8.98
CA ILE A 41 -8.61 -1.26 -9.08
C ILE A 41 -9.48 -0.86 -7.89
N GLU A 42 -10.17 -1.82 -7.27
CA GLU A 42 -10.88 -1.57 -6.01
C GLU A 42 -9.94 -1.02 -4.91
N LYS A 43 -8.64 -1.41 -4.92
CA LYS A 43 -7.66 -0.90 -3.96
C LYS A 43 -7.19 0.50 -4.32
N PHE A 44 -6.98 0.79 -5.60
CA PHE A 44 -6.70 2.15 -6.05
C PHE A 44 -7.85 3.10 -5.68
N TRP A 45 -9.09 2.68 -5.89
CA TRP A 45 -10.27 3.44 -5.49
C TRP A 45 -10.35 3.67 -3.97
N ALA A 46 -10.09 2.64 -3.18
CA ALA A 46 -10.31 2.70 -1.73
C ALA A 46 -9.16 3.34 -0.94
N TRP A 47 -7.93 3.33 -1.49
CA TRP A 47 -6.72 3.66 -0.75
C TRP A 47 -5.99 4.90 -1.26
N SER A 48 -6.37 5.43 -2.41
CA SER A 48 -5.81 6.68 -2.93
C SER A 48 -6.54 7.90 -2.38
N ASP A 49 -5.84 9.02 -2.36
CA ASP A 49 -6.40 10.35 -2.07
C ASP A 49 -7.03 10.94 -3.36
N CYS A 50 -8.11 10.30 -3.83
CA CYS A 50 -8.67 10.50 -5.18
C CYS A 50 -10.11 11.03 -5.20
N ASP A 51 -10.66 11.46 -4.07
CA ASP A 51 -12.06 11.94 -3.97
C ASP A 51 -13.09 10.97 -4.55
N GLY A 52 -12.84 9.66 -4.37
CA GLY A 52 -13.75 8.60 -4.81
C GLY A 52 -13.69 8.23 -6.28
N ASN A 53 -12.79 8.82 -7.06
CA ASN A 53 -12.53 8.43 -8.44
C ASN A 53 -11.01 8.34 -8.71
N PRO A 54 -10.45 7.13 -8.93
CA PRO A 54 -9.02 6.96 -9.22
C PRO A 54 -8.51 7.77 -10.41
N GLU A 55 -9.36 8.03 -11.40
CA GLU A 55 -8.99 8.83 -12.58
C GLU A 55 -8.76 10.33 -12.25
N ASN A 56 -9.06 10.79 -11.04
CA ASN A 56 -8.67 12.13 -10.58
C ASN A 56 -7.16 12.24 -10.29
N VAL A 57 -6.48 11.11 -10.09
CA VAL A 57 -5.08 11.06 -9.65
C VAL A 57 -4.22 10.24 -10.64
N PHE A 58 -4.79 9.21 -11.25
CA PHE A 58 -4.11 8.34 -12.20
C PHE A 58 -4.79 8.41 -13.56
N THR A 59 -4.03 8.28 -14.61
CA THR A 59 -4.60 8.04 -15.94
C THR A 59 -5.13 6.61 -16.02
N ARG A 60 -6.09 6.39 -16.92
CA ARG A 60 -6.64 5.05 -17.16
C ARG A 60 -5.56 4.07 -17.63
N ASP A 61 -4.63 4.53 -18.45
CA ASP A 61 -3.54 3.71 -18.97
C ASP A 61 -2.59 3.29 -17.84
N GLU A 62 -2.22 4.18 -16.93
CA GLU A 62 -1.41 3.84 -15.76
C GLU A 62 -2.07 2.78 -14.86
N LEU A 63 -3.38 2.89 -14.64
CA LEU A 63 -4.13 1.89 -13.89
C LEU A 63 -4.15 0.54 -14.60
N LEU A 64 -4.36 0.54 -15.91
CA LEU A 64 -4.35 -0.68 -16.73
C LEU A 64 -2.95 -1.30 -16.81
N ASP A 65 -1.91 -0.52 -16.98
CA ASP A 65 -0.53 -0.99 -17.01
C ASP A 65 -0.16 -1.71 -15.70
N ASN A 66 -0.59 -1.16 -14.55
CA ASN A 66 -0.38 -1.82 -13.27
C ASN A 66 -1.04 -3.20 -13.21
N VAL A 67 -2.29 -3.32 -13.70
CA VAL A 67 -3.00 -4.61 -13.76
C VAL A 67 -2.35 -5.56 -14.75
N MET A 68 -1.88 -5.04 -15.89
CA MET A 68 -1.24 -5.84 -16.95
C MET A 68 0.08 -6.46 -16.51
N VAL A 69 0.82 -5.84 -15.57
CA VAL A 69 2.00 -6.47 -14.97
C VAL A 69 1.66 -7.84 -14.37
N TYR A 70 0.58 -7.94 -13.64
CA TYR A 70 0.13 -9.22 -13.06
C TYR A 70 -0.47 -10.16 -14.10
N TRP A 71 -1.25 -9.62 -15.02
CA TRP A 71 -1.97 -10.41 -16.02
C TRP A 71 -1.02 -11.08 -17.02
N VAL A 72 -0.14 -10.31 -17.65
CA VAL A 72 0.79 -10.83 -18.68
C VAL A 72 1.79 -11.81 -18.11
N THR A 73 2.23 -11.57 -16.87
CA THR A 73 3.19 -12.46 -16.20
C THR A 73 2.54 -13.68 -15.52
N GLY A 74 1.21 -13.74 -15.45
CA GLY A 74 0.48 -14.81 -14.77
C GLY A 74 0.72 -14.87 -13.26
N THR A 75 1.08 -13.74 -12.62
CA THR A 75 1.57 -13.69 -11.23
C THR A 75 0.51 -13.41 -10.17
N ALA A 76 -0.76 -13.31 -10.54
CA ALA A 76 -1.84 -13.05 -9.58
C ALA A 76 -1.88 -14.05 -8.41
N ALA A 77 -1.79 -15.35 -8.72
CA ALA A 77 -1.80 -16.41 -7.70
C ALA A 77 -0.53 -16.37 -6.82
N SER A 78 0.64 -16.17 -7.42
CA SER A 78 1.91 -16.13 -6.67
C SER A 78 2.02 -14.87 -5.80
N SER A 79 1.53 -13.71 -6.26
CA SER A 79 1.48 -12.49 -5.46
C SER A 79 0.56 -12.63 -4.24
N ALA A 80 -0.57 -13.32 -4.38
CA ALA A 80 -1.46 -13.60 -3.27
C ALA A 80 -0.80 -14.48 -2.17
N ARG A 81 0.10 -15.40 -2.55
CA ARG A 81 0.83 -16.26 -1.61
C ARG A 81 1.78 -15.49 -0.69
N LEU A 82 2.27 -14.33 -1.10
CA LEU A 82 3.10 -13.47 -0.25
C LEU A 82 2.43 -13.19 1.10
N TYR A 83 1.13 -12.99 1.11
CA TYR A 83 0.36 -12.78 2.34
C TYR A 83 0.35 -14.00 3.25
N TRP A 84 0.15 -15.19 2.69
CA TRP A 84 0.17 -16.43 3.46
C TRP A 84 1.55 -16.73 4.04
N GLU A 85 2.61 -16.47 3.30
CA GLU A 85 3.99 -16.75 3.71
C GLU A 85 4.53 -15.72 4.71
N SER A 86 4.22 -14.43 4.54
CA SER A 86 4.82 -13.34 5.32
C SER A 86 4.10 -13.05 6.63
N PHE A 87 2.79 -13.05 6.66
CA PHE A 87 2.05 -12.60 7.84
C PHE A 87 1.97 -13.61 8.98
N GLN A 88 2.34 -14.88 8.75
CA GLN A 88 2.48 -15.86 9.81
C GLN A 88 3.75 -15.66 10.64
N VAL A 89 4.72 -14.93 10.10
CA VAL A 89 6.05 -14.70 10.71
C VAL A 89 6.14 -13.34 11.41
N TRP A 90 5.18 -12.46 11.22
CA TRP A 90 5.20 -11.11 11.77
C TRP A 90 4.91 -11.10 13.28
N ARG A 91 5.89 -11.54 14.04
CA ARG A 91 5.94 -11.38 15.49
C ARG A 91 6.86 -10.21 15.78
N GLY A 92 6.40 -9.24 16.57
CA GLY A 92 7.09 -7.99 16.86
C GLY A 92 8.61 -8.11 16.92
N GLY A 93 9.30 -7.32 16.11
CA GLY A 93 10.75 -7.31 16.01
C GLY A 93 11.39 -6.42 17.06
N ASN A 94 12.74 -6.52 17.14
CA ASN A 94 13.55 -5.58 17.90
C ASN A 94 13.40 -4.16 17.33
N ARG A 95 13.71 -3.16 18.15
CA ARG A 95 13.79 -1.77 17.69
C ARG A 95 14.72 -1.65 16.49
N VAL A 96 14.31 -0.87 15.50
CA VAL A 96 15.14 -0.52 14.33
C VAL A 96 16.02 0.66 14.74
N GLU A 97 17.34 0.41 14.84
CA GLU A 97 18.32 1.44 15.25
C GLU A 97 18.84 2.30 14.10
N LEU A 98 18.63 1.87 12.86
CA LEU A 98 19.01 2.65 11.68
C LEU A 98 18.20 3.96 11.61
N PRO A 99 18.82 5.07 11.15
CA PRO A 99 18.08 6.30 10.89
C PRO A 99 16.88 6.04 10.01
N THR A 100 15.71 6.45 10.46
CA THR A 100 14.44 6.19 9.79
C THR A 100 13.75 7.51 9.46
N GLY A 101 13.38 7.68 8.18
CA GLY A 101 12.53 8.77 7.71
C GLY A 101 11.07 8.30 7.58
N VAL A 102 10.14 9.16 7.96
CA VAL A 102 8.71 8.93 7.81
C VAL A 102 8.07 10.07 7.03
N ALA A 103 7.47 9.76 5.91
CA ALA A 103 6.59 10.66 5.16
C ALA A 103 5.14 10.29 5.48
N ALA A 104 4.47 11.09 6.30
CA ALA A 104 3.11 10.82 6.77
C ALA A 104 2.08 11.42 5.80
N PHE A 105 1.52 10.58 4.92
CA PHE A 105 0.52 11.00 3.95
C PHE A 105 -0.90 11.03 4.56
N PRO A 106 -1.71 12.07 4.31
CA PRO A 106 -3.02 12.24 4.95
C PRO A 106 -4.06 11.21 4.51
N GLY A 107 -3.91 10.63 3.31
CA GLY A 107 -4.78 9.59 2.75
C GLY A 107 -4.39 8.14 3.10
N GLU A 108 -3.31 7.92 3.88
CA GLU A 108 -2.89 6.58 4.27
C GLU A 108 -3.94 5.85 5.12
N LEU A 109 -4.03 4.53 4.95
CA LEU A 109 -5.00 3.65 5.64
C LEU A 109 -4.76 3.58 7.15
N LEU A 110 -3.50 3.49 7.55
CA LEU A 110 -3.07 3.37 8.94
C LEU A 110 -2.12 4.51 9.28
N LYS A 111 -2.64 5.53 9.94
CA LYS A 111 -1.85 6.67 10.41
C LYS A 111 -1.45 6.46 11.86
N ALA A 112 -0.23 6.00 12.07
CA ALA A 112 0.34 5.89 13.41
C ALA A 112 0.85 7.27 13.86
N PRO A 113 0.49 7.76 15.04
CA PRO A 113 1.10 8.95 15.61
C PRO A 113 2.62 8.74 15.76
N ARG A 114 3.40 9.78 15.56
CA ARG A 114 4.87 9.73 15.72
C ARG A 114 5.29 9.07 17.04
N SER A 115 4.61 9.42 18.14
CA SER A 115 4.86 8.86 19.48
C SER A 115 4.70 7.34 19.60
N TRP A 116 3.96 6.70 18.68
CA TRP A 116 3.84 5.24 18.63
C TRP A 116 4.97 4.60 17.81
N CYS A 117 5.55 5.35 16.90
CA CYS A 117 6.64 4.88 16.04
C CYS A 117 8.01 5.00 16.73
N GLU A 118 8.24 6.05 17.52
CA GLU A 118 9.52 6.32 18.19
C GLU A 118 10.06 5.19 19.07
N PRO A 119 9.24 4.43 19.80
CA PRO A 119 9.74 3.27 20.56
C PRO A 119 10.25 2.12 19.68
N VAL A 120 9.78 2.05 18.42
CA VAL A 120 10.08 0.95 17.49
C VAL A 120 11.16 1.33 16.49
N TYR A 121 11.24 2.60 16.10
CA TYR A 121 12.14 3.11 15.07
C TYR A 121 13.02 4.24 15.60
N ASN A 122 14.24 4.35 15.09
CA ASN A 122 15.09 5.52 15.28
C ASN A 122 14.70 6.61 14.30
N ILE A 123 13.63 7.36 14.61
CA ILE A 123 13.08 8.39 13.71
C ILE A 123 13.96 9.64 13.75
N THR A 124 14.68 9.89 12.67
CA THR A 124 15.52 11.06 12.47
C THR A 124 14.91 12.09 11.51
N HIS A 125 13.86 11.72 10.80
CA HIS A 125 13.12 12.58 9.88
C HIS A 125 11.62 12.26 9.95
N TRP A 126 10.79 13.31 9.97
CA TRP A 126 9.34 13.17 9.95
C TRP A 126 8.74 14.33 9.17
N SER A 127 7.99 14.01 8.11
CA SER A 127 7.28 15.01 7.29
C SER A 127 5.78 14.71 7.27
N ASP A 128 4.98 15.70 7.66
CA ASP A 128 3.53 15.65 7.47
C ASP A 128 3.22 16.14 6.06
N MET A 129 2.81 15.22 5.18
CA MET A 129 2.57 15.52 3.78
C MET A 129 1.23 16.23 3.57
N PRO A 130 1.14 17.19 2.61
CA PRO A 130 -0.07 18.00 2.42
C PRO A 130 -1.21 17.22 1.75
N ARG A 131 -0.90 16.17 0.98
CA ARG A 131 -1.85 15.37 0.20
C ARG A 131 -1.23 14.03 -0.21
N GLY A 132 -2.06 13.10 -0.68
CA GLY A 132 -1.66 11.76 -1.11
C GLY A 132 -2.12 10.67 -0.16
N GLY A 133 -2.25 9.45 -0.66
CA GLY A 133 -2.75 8.27 0.04
C GLY A 133 -1.73 7.13 0.11
N HIS A 134 -2.24 5.93 0.06
CA HIS A 134 -1.45 4.70 0.20
C HIS A 134 -0.42 4.50 -0.93
N PHE A 135 -0.78 4.90 -2.14
CA PHE A 135 0.12 4.80 -3.29
C PHE A 135 0.94 6.08 -3.51
N ALA A 136 1.44 6.65 -2.41
CA ALA A 136 2.06 7.96 -2.35
C ALA A 136 3.09 8.26 -3.45
N ALA A 137 3.98 7.30 -3.75
CA ALA A 137 4.98 7.47 -4.81
C ALA A 137 4.36 7.59 -6.21
N PHE A 138 3.17 7.01 -6.40
CA PHE A 138 2.44 7.06 -7.66
C PHE A 138 1.47 8.25 -7.70
N GLU A 139 0.82 8.56 -6.57
CA GLU A 139 -0.11 9.69 -6.45
C GLU A 139 0.60 11.05 -6.45
N GLN A 140 1.75 11.15 -5.78
CA GLN A 140 2.48 12.39 -5.51
C GLN A 140 3.99 12.19 -5.68
N PRO A 141 4.48 11.81 -6.89
CA PRO A 141 5.88 11.45 -7.12
C PRO A 141 6.86 12.57 -6.76
N GLU A 142 6.52 13.82 -7.04
CA GLU A 142 7.38 14.97 -6.76
C GLU A 142 7.57 15.17 -5.24
N LEU A 143 6.47 15.17 -4.47
CA LEU A 143 6.51 15.29 -3.01
C LEU A 143 7.28 14.13 -2.38
N PHE A 144 7.05 12.92 -2.86
CA PHE A 144 7.71 11.73 -2.36
C PHE A 144 9.22 11.76 -2.62
N VAL A 145 9.63 12.10 -3.83
CA VAL A 145 11.06 12.18 -4.22
C VAL A 145 11.77 13.30 -3.48
N GLU A 146 11.14 14.45 -3.29
CA GLU A 146 11.72 15.59 -2.55
C GLU A 146 11.98 15.22 -1.08
N ASP A 147 11.02 14.58 -0.43
CA ASP A 147 11.16 14.13 0.96
C ASP A 147 12.26 13.05 1.10
N LEU A 148 12.31 12.08 0.18
CA LEU A 148 13.39 11.09 0.14
C LEU A 148 14.76 11.75 0.02
N ARG A 149 14.92 12.72 -0.88
CA ARG A 149 16.19 13.44 -1.06
C ARG A 149 16.58 14.21 0.21
N THR A 150 15.62 14.85 0.87
CA THR A 150 15.81 15.57 2.12
C THR A 150 16.29 14.61 3.21
N PHE A 151 15.62 13.51 3.40
CA PHE A 151 16.03 12.49 4.38
C PHE A 151 17.40 11.92 4.09
N PHE A 152 17.65 11.43 2.87
CA PHE A 152 18.93 10.80 2.54
C PHE A 152 20.12 11.77 2.52
N ALA A 153 19.90 13.08 2.41
CA ALA A 153 20.97 14.05 2.60
C ALA A 153 21.47 14.13 4.05
N THR A 154 20.67 13.71 5.02
CA THR A 154 21.03 13.72 6.45
C THR A 154 21.76 12.48 6.93
N VAL A 155 21.74 11.39 6.17
CA VAL A 155 22.30 10.07 6.55
C VAL A 155 23.51 9.64 5.71
N ARG A 156 24.12 10.58 5.00
CA ARG A 156 25.33 10.39 4.21
C ARG A 156 26.59 10.51 5.06
#